data_db34dfb600ab958de4d4fc451c545833
#
_entry.id   db34dfb600ab958de4d4fc451c545833
#
_cell.length_a   1.000
_cell.length_b   1.000
_cell.length_c   1.000
_cell.angle_alpha   90.00
_cell.angle_beta   90.00
_cell.angle_gamma   90.00
#
_symmetry.space_group_name_H-M   'P 1'
#
loop_
_entity.id
_entity.type
_entity.pdbx_description
1 polymer ?
#
loop_
_entity_poly.entity_id
_entity_poly.type
_entity_poly.pdbx_seq_one_letter_code
_entity_poly.pdbx_strand_id
1 'polypeptide(L)'
;MAADKNQSFVGRLTDRALRWWRYVSVDVWSDTRDTPLINLTKTLNLSVRSFFNVDLQSQAAAMTFRTLLAIVPALALIFAVGRGLGFQNIIESELFNFFPAQREVLDKAMQFVDSYLSQASQGVFVGVGVVFLLWTLISLLGNIEQSFNKIWGVQNGRSMGRKIFDYTAIILILPIIMICSGGISIFMSSTLQNIINFEFFSKGIEILMTALPYLLTWLFFTAMFMLIPNTKVKFKNAIISGFISAVAFNIIQWLFVTGQVYVTKYNAIYGSFAFLPLLLLWLQLVWLIILAGCVICYSSQNIFQFNFTNDISEISSNYRRKVATVMMSIIARRFADRKPAITVYDFVVEYGMPSRLVSDLIEDLSKAHLVVSVVSDKHEPAFQPAMDVSRLTVGELNQMLNNEGTSDFIKSLVPFIHQLDRSEADATLLQLASKLEHKAKR
;
A
#
# COMPACT_ATOMS: atom_id res chain seq x y z
N MET A 1 -14.21 -55.78 -16.49
CA MET A 1 -14.04 -54.61 -17.33
C MET A 1 -15.37 -53.86 -17.46
N ALA A 2 -15.87 -53.28 -16.39
CA ALA A 2 -17.09 -52.46 -16.35
C ALA A 2 -17.25 -51.82 -14.97
N ALA A 3 -16.38 -50.91 -14.57
CA ALA A 3 -16.55 -50.14 -13.35
C ALA A 3 -15.83 -48.79 -13.54
N ASP A 4 -16.39 -47.92 -14.36
CA ASP A 4 -15.99 -46.50 -14.34
C ASP A 4 -16.94 -45.63 -15.22
N LYS A 5 -18.24 -45.65 -14.93
CA LYS A 5 -19.18 -44.79 -15.68
C LYS A 5 -20.18 -44.00 -14.81
N ASN A 6 -19.94 -43.87 -13.52
CA ASN A 6 -20.86 -43.10 -12.66
C ASN A 6 -20.13 -42.05 -11.78
N GLN A 7 -19.19 -41.30 -12.37
CA GLN A 7 -18.90 -40.02 -11.78
C GLN A 7 -20.11 -39.12 -12.00
N SER A 8 -20.82 -38.82 -10.93
CA SER A 8 -22.00 -37.95 -10.97
C SER A 8 -21.62 -36.62 -11.60
N PHE A 9 -22.53 -35.97 -12.31
CA PHE A 9 -22.35 -34.64 -12.91
C PHE A 9 -21.80 -33.64 -11.87
N VAL A 10 -22.20 -33.78 -10.61
CA VAL A 10 -21.70 -33.01 -9.46
C VAL A 10 -20.21 -33.30 -9.20
N GLY A 11 -19.74 -34.55 -9.27
CA GLY A 11 -18.33 -34.88 -9.08
C GLY A 11 -17.42 -34.26 -10.16
N ARG A 12 -17.89 -34.23 -11.42
CA ARG A 12 -17.14 -33.57 -12.50
C ARG A 12 -17.09 -32.04 -12.37
N LEU A 13 -18.14 -31.42 -11.84
CA LEU A 13 -18.17 -29.99 -11.54
C LEU A 13 -17.26 -29.64 -10.35
N THR A 14 -17.28 -30.45 -9.29
CA THR A 14 -16.40 -30.25 -8.12
C THR A 14 -14.92 -30.42 -8.51
N ASP A 15 -14.58 -31.43 -9.32
CA ASP A 15 -13.20 -31.64 -9.80
C ASP A 15 -12.72 -30.53 -10.74
N ARG A 16 -13.62 -29.98 -11.56
CA ARG A 16 -13.28 -28.79 -12.39
C ARG A 16 -13.08 -27.54 -11.54
N ALA A 17 -13.95 -27.32 -10.57
CA ALA A 17 -13.85 -26.19 -9.65
C ALA A 17 -12.59 -26.28 -8.79
N LEU A 18 -12.26 -27.46 -8.26
CA LEU A 18 -11.04 -27.69 -7.48
C LEU A 18 -9.76 -27.52 -8.32
N ARG A 19 -9.73 -28.02 -9.57
CA ARG A 19 -8.58 -27.78 -10.48
C ARG A 19 -8.45 -26.33 -10.85
N TRP A 20 -9.56 -25.63 -11.12
CA TRP A 20 -9.54 -24.19 -11.40
C TRP A 20 -9.08 -23.40 -10.18
N TRP A 21 -9.58 -23.75 -9.00
CA TRP A 21 -9.16 -23.14 -7.73
C TRP A 21 -7.67 -23.34 -7.47
N ARG A 22 -7.18 -24.56 -7.66
CA ARG A 22 -5.75 -24.88 -7.52
C ARG A 22 -4.90 -24.11 -8.53
N TYR A 23 -5.34 -24.03 -9.77
CA TYR A 23 -4.67 -23.23 -10.79
C TYR A 23 -4.62 -21.76 -10.40
N VAL A 24 -5.74 -21.14 -10.03
CA VAL A 24 -5.81 -19.74 -9.63
C VAL A 24 -5.00 -19.45 -8.37
N SER A 25 -4.99 -20.36 -7.37
CA SER A 25 -4.35 -20.13 -6.08
C SER A 25 -2.84 -20.42 -6.07
N VAL A 26 -2.36 -21.39 -6.85
CA VAL A 26 -0.97 -21.87 -6.80
C VAL A 26 -0.33 -21.91 -8.17
N ASP A 27 -0.91 -22.66 -9.14
CA ASP A 27 -0.25 -23.00 -10.39
C ASP A 27 -0.08 -21.78 -11.32
N VAL A 28 -0.93 -20.73 -11.18
CA VAL A 28 -0.84 -19.49 -11.96
C VAL A 28 0.50 -18.78 -11.77
N TRP A 29 1.16 -18.98 -10.63
CA TRP A 29 2.44 -18.34 -10.32
C TRP A 29 3.61 -18.99 -11.09
N SER A 30 3.51 -20.25 -11.42
CA SER A 30 4.48 -20.97 -12.25
C SER A 30 4.29 -20.74 -13.75
N ASP A 31 3.17 -20.13 -14.16
CA ASP A 31 2.90 -19.83 -15.57
C ASP A 31 3.69 -18.59 -16.02
N THR A 32 4.65 -18.79 -16.91
CA THR A 32 5.55 -17.74 -17.44
C THR A 32 4.97 -16.96 -18.62
N ARG A 33 3.77 -17.35 -19.10
CA ARG A 33 3.14 -16.70 -20.26
C ARG A 33 2.64 -15.31 -19.87
N ASP A 34 3.07 -14.29 -20.60
CA ASP A 34 2.64 -12.90 -20.41
C ASP A 34 1.34 -12.61 -21.19
N THR A 35 0.22 -13.16 -20.69
CA THR A 35 -1.10 -12.86 -21.24
C THR A 35 -1.90 -11.98 -20.28
N PRO A 36 -2.75 -11.05 -20.79
CA PRO A 36 -3.54 -10.17 -19.94
C PRO A 36 -4.41 -10.91 -18.92
N LEU A 37 -4.94 -12.08 -19.28
CA LEU A 37 -5.77 -12.91 -18.40
C LEU A 37 -4.96 -13.52 -17.24
N ILE A 38 -3.76 -14.04 -17.52
CA ILE A 38 -2.87 -14.60 -16.48
C ILE A 38 -2.44 -13.50 -15.52
N ASN A 39 -2.07 -12.32 -16.05
CA ASN A 39 -1.69 -11.17 -15.24
C ASN A 39 -2.85 -10.67 -14.37
N LEU A 40 -4.06 -10.63 -14.91
CA LEU A 40 -5.26 -10.29 -14.15
C LEU A 40 -5.50 -11.31 -13.01
N THR A 41 -5.38 -12.60 -13.31
CA THR A 41 -5.57 -13.68 -12.32
C THR A 41 -4.53 -13.59 -11.20
N LYS A 42 -3.25 -13.37 -11.55
CA LYS A 42 -2.16 -13.15 -10.58
C LYS A 42 -2.43 -11.91 -9.72
N THR A 43 -2.82 -10.79 -10.32
CA THR A 43 -3.15 -9.55 -9.62
C THR A 43 -4.32 -9.75 -8.66
N LEU A 44 -5.40 -10.40 -9.10
CA LEU A 44 -6.56 -10.70 -8.26
C LEU A 44 -6.19 -11.63 -7.09
N ASN A 45 -5.46 -12.71 -7.36
CA ASN A 45 -5.00 -13.62 -6.31
C ASN A 45 -4.18 -12.90 -5.23
N LEU A 46 -3.22 -12.09 -5.67
CA LEU A 46 -2.38 -11.32 -4.76
C LEU A 46 -3.19 -10.29 -3.97
N SER A 47 -4.15 -9.64 -4.62
CA SER A 47 -5.03 -8.67 -3.97
C SER A 47 -5.91 -9.31 -2.91
N VAL A 48 -6.53 -10.45 -3.22
CA VAL A 48 -7.35 -11.22 -2.27
C VAL A 48 -6.49 -11.68 -1.09
N ARG A 49 -5.30 -12.22 -1.35
CA ARG A 49 -4.36 -12.66 -0.31
C ARG A 49 -3.92 -11.51 0.58
N SER A 50 -3.62 -10.36 0.00
CA SER A 50 -3.21 -9.16 0.75
C SER A 50 -4.36 -8.55 1.53
N PHE A 51 -5.60 -8.65 1.03
CA PHE A 51 -6.80 -8.19 1.73
C PHE A 51 -7.02 -8.91 3.07
N PHE A 52 -6.77 -10.22 3.09
CA PHE A 52 -6.86 -11.02 4.31
C PHE A 52 -5.58 -10.97 5.18
N ASN A 53 -4.58 -10.21 4.75
CA ASN A 53 -3.38 -10.02 5.56
C ASN A 53 -3.71 -9.18 6.81
N VAL A 54 -3.33 -9.69 7.97
CA VAL A 54 -3.55 -9.04 9.27
C VAL A 54 -2.93 -7.65 9.31
N ASP A 55 -1.77 -7.46 8.68
CA ASP A 55 -1.10 -6.16 8.62
C ASP A 55 -1.94 -5.10 7.89
N LEU A 56 -2.63 -5.47 6.79
CA LEU A 56 -3.46 -4.54 6.04
C LEU A 56 -4.69 -4.11 6.85
N GLN A 57 -5.35 -5.05 7.52
CA GLN A 57 -6.50 -4.76 8.39
C GLN A 57 -6.10 -3.90 9.59
N SER A 58 -4.96 -4.20 10.21
CA SER A 58 -4.41 -3.41 11.30
C SER A 58 -4.09 -1.97 10.87
N GLN A 59 -3.50 -1.80 9.69
CA GLN A 59 -3.23 -0.48 9.13
C GLN A 59 -4.53 0.28 8.84
N ALA A 60 -5.55 -0.38 8.27
CA ALA A 60 -6.87 0.23 8.02
C ALA A 60 -7.51 0.71 9.32
N ALA A 61 -7.48 -0.09 10.38
CA ALA A 61 -8.00 0.29 11.69
C ALA A 61 -7.24 1.49 12.29
N ALA A 62 -5.92 1.50 12.19
CA ALA A 62 -5.09 2.63 12.63
C ALA A 62 -5.41 3.91 11.84
N MET A 63 -5.60 3.82 10.51
CA MET A 63 -5.98 4.95 9.69
C MET A 63 -7.38 5.46 10.02
N THR A 64 -8.32 4.56 10.31
CA THR A 64 -9.68 4.90 10.76
C THR A 64 -9.64 5.77 12.00
N PHE A 65 -8.92 5.36 13.02
CA PHE A 65 -8.78 6.12 14.26
C PHE A 65 -8.13 7.49 14.03
N ARG A 66 -7.05 7.55 13.27
CA ARG A 66 -6.35 8.79 12.93
C ARG A 66 -7.23 9.75 12.12
N THR A 67 -8.01 9.22 11.18
CA THR A 67 -8.95 10.01 10.38
C THR A 67 -10.06 10.58 11.26
N LEU A 68 -10.62 9.78 12.17
CA LEU A 68 -11.63 10.24 13.11
C LEU A 68 -11.13 11.44 13.92
N LEU A 69 -9.90 11.37 14.44
CA LEU A 69 -9.28 12.48 15.18
C LEU A 69 -9.02 13.70 14.29
N ALA A 70 -8.78 13.51 13.00
CA ALA A 70 -8.47 14.58 12.07
C ALA A 70 -9.72 15.19 11.38
N ILE A 71 -10.92 14.61 11.54
CA ILE A 71 -12.16 15.13 10.91
C ILE A 71 -12.41 16.57 11.31
N VAL A 72 -12.41 16.86 12.60
CA VAL A 72 -12.69 18.22 13.12
C VAL A 72 -11.62 19.22 12.66
N PRO A 73 -10.31 18.96 12.82
CA PRO A 73 -9.25 19.77 12.23
C PRO A 73 -9.38 20.00 10.73
N ALA A 74 -9.71 18.95 9.97
CA ALA A 74 -9.86 19.04 8.52
C ALA A 74 -11.01 19.98 8.13
N LEU A 75 -12.19 19.76 8.72
CA LEU A 75 -13.36 20.61 8.49
C LEU A 75 -13.07 22.05 8.90
N ALA A 76 -12.49 22.28 10.08
CA ALA A 76 -12.15 23.62 10.55
C ALA A 76 -11.28 24.37 9.54
N LEU A 77 -10.28 23.70 8.97
CA LEU A 77 -9.40 24.34 8.00
C LEU A 77 -10.10 24.60 6.66
N ILE A 78 -10.89 23.64 6.16
CA ILE A 78 -11.67 23.78 4.92
C ILE A 78 -12.63 24.97 5.07
N PHE A 79 -13.33 25.07 6.19
CA PHE A 79 -14.26 26.18 6.45
C PHE A 79 -13.55 27.51 6.67
N ALA A 80 -12.39 27.52 7.34
CA ALA A 80 -11.60 28.73 7.51
C ALA A 80 -11.18 29.32 6.15
N VAL A 81 -10.71 28.45 5.22
CA VAL A 81 -10.37 28.87 3.86
C VAL A 81 -11.61 29.34 3.11
N GLY A 82 -12.70 28.58 3.16
CA GLY A 82 -13.95 28.91 2.48
C GLY A 82 -14.56 30.23 2.96
N ARG A 83 -14.54 30.48 4.28
CA ARG A 83 -14.98 31.72 4.89
C ARG A 83 -14.09 32.90 4.50
N GLY A 84 -12.75 32.68 4.49
CA GLY A 84 -11.78 33.68 4.05
C GLY A 84 -11.97 34.11 2.59
N LEU A 85 -12.47 33.20 1.74
CA LEU A 85 -12.78 33.43 0.34
C LEU A 85 -14.26 33.88 0.10
N GLY A 86 -15.11 33.87 1.12
CA GLY A 86 -16.53 34.22 1.01
C GLY A 86 -17.45 33.12 0.48
N PHE A 87 -16.98 31.86 0.43
CA PHE A 87 -17.68 30.72 -0.17
C PHE A 87 -18.09 29.62 0.83
N GLN A 88 -18.30 29.96 2.10
CA GLN A 88 -18.64 29.01 3.16
C GLN A 88 -19.86 28.15 2.81
N ASN A 89 -20.95 28.77 2.35
CA ASN A 89 -22.21 28.07 2.03
C ASN A 89 -22.06 27.05 0.88
N ILE A 90 -21.18 27.34 -0.08
CA ILE A 90 -20.91 26.41 -1.19
C ILE A 90 -20.18 25.18 -0.67
N ILE A 91 -19.17 25.35 0.17
CA ILE A 91 -18.42 24.24 0.78
C ILE A 91 -19.35 23.38 1.63
N GLU A 92 -20.23 23.99 2.43
CA GLU A 92 -21.21 23.30 3.24
C GLU A 92 -22.13 22.43 2.39
N SER A 93 -22.73 23.03 1.35
CA SER A 93 -23.59 22.32 0.40
C SER A 93 -22.87 21.14 -0.27
N GLU A 94 -21.64 21.35 -0.72
CA GLU A 94 -20.85 20.30 -1.37
C GLU A 94 -20.49 19.15 -0.41
N LEU A 95 -20.14 19.45 0.85
CA LEU A 95 -19.89 18.41 1.85
C LEU A 95 -21.11 17.54 2.10
N PHE A 96 -22.31 18.15 2.21
CA PHE A 96 -23.55 17.40 2.39
C PHE A 96 -23.93 16.61 1.14
N ASN A 97 -23.61 17.10 -0.05
CA ASN A 97 -23.83 16.38 -1.31
C ASN A 97 -22.89 15.17 -1.45
N PHE A 98 -21.63 15.32 -1.06
CA PHE A 98 -20.66 14.20 -1.12
C PHE A 98 -20.90 13.14 -0.05
N PHE A 99 -21.38 13.52 1.12
CA PHE A 99 -21.58 12.63 2.27
C PHE A 99 -23.01 12.66 2.84
N PRO A 100 -24.02 12.35 2.03
CA PRO A 100 -25.42 12.45 2.45
C PRO A 100 -25.77 11.52 3.61
N ALA A 101 -25.10 10.37 3.71
CA ALA A 101 -25.30 9.40 4.78
C ALA A 101 -24.67 9.81 6.11
N GLN A 102 -23.67 10.69 6.08
CA GLN A 102 -22.92 11.17 7.25
C GLN A 102 -23.37 12.57 7.71
N ARG A 103 -24.54 13.02 7.26
CA ARG A 103 -25.04 14.38 7.49
C ARG A 103 -25.08 14.75 8.97
N GLU A 104 -25.56 13.87 9.84
CA GLU A 104 -25.62 14.11 11.29
C GLU A 104 -24.25 14.35 11.91
N VAL A 105 -23.21 13.62 11.44
CA VAL A 105 -21.83 13.84 11.89
C VAL A 105 -21.29 15.16 11.43
N LEU A 106 -21.52 15.46 10.15
CA LEU A 106 -21.09 16.73 9.55
C LEU A 106 -21.72 17.89 10.31
N ASP A 107 -23.04 17.85 10.58
CA ASP A 107 -23.74 18.88 11.33
C ASP A 107 -23.13 19.11 12.72
N LYS A 108 -22.87 18.03 13.47
CA LYS A 108 -22.21 18.10 14.77
C LYS A 108 -20.78 18.63 14.67
N ALA A 109 -20.02 18.14 13.70
CA ALA A 109 -18.66 18.60 13.47
C ALA A 109 -18.61 20.09 13.11
N MET A 110 -19.58 20.55 12.31
CA MET A 110 -19.68 21.97 11.91
C MET A 110 -20.02 22.87 13.10
N GLN A 111 -20.90 22.46 14.00
CA GLN A 111 -21.17 23.20 15.24
C GLN A 111 -19.90 23.38 16.08
N PHE A 112 -19.04 22.35 16.16
CA PHE A 112 -17.74 22.48 16.82
C PHE A 112 -16.82 23.45 16.08
N VAL A 113 -16.79 23.38 14.75
CA VAL A 113 -15.97 24.26 13.91
C VAL A 113 -16.41 25.71 14.06
N ASP A 114 -17.71 26.00 13.99
CA ASP A 114 -18.24 27.35 14.17
C ASP A 114 -17.94 27.91 15.56
N SER A 115 -18.09 27.10 16.61
CA SER A 115 -17.73 27.47 17.97
C SER A 115 -16.23 27.76 18.07
N TYR A 116 -15.38 26.95 17.44
CA TYR A 116 -13.93 27.15 17.42
C TYR A 116 -13.53 28.41 16.66
N LEU A 117 -14.07 28.61 15.46
CA LEU A 117 -13.77 29.79 14.64
C LEU A 117 -14.29 31.11 15.26
N SER A 118 -15.42 31.08 15.94
CA SER A 118 -15.98 32.27 16.64
C SER A 118 -15.12 32.66 17.86
N GLN A 119 -14.61 31.69 18.60
CA GLN A 119 -13.68 31.93 19.72
C GLN A 119 -12.28 32.32 19.25
N ALA A 120 -11.84 31.76 18.12
CA ALA A 120 -10.54 32.03 17.53
C ALA A 120 -10.39 33.46 16.99
N SER A 121 -11.49 34.19 16.74
CA SER A 121 -11.44 35.59 16.26
C SER A 121 -10.87 36.58 17.26
N GLN A 122 -10.54 36.20 18.50
CA GLN A 122 -10.14 37.06 19.60
C GLN A 122 -8.67 36.92 20.03
N GLY A 123 -7.68 36.92 19.14
CA GLY A 123 -6.29 37.16 19.52
C GLY A 123 -5.22 36.15 19.13
N VAL A 124 -4.07 36.17 19.83
CA VAL A 124 -2.84 35.39 19.53
C VAL A 124 -3.05 33.86 19.47
N PHE A 125 -4.07 33.35 20.12
CA PHE A 125 -4.43 31.90 20.08
C PHE A 125 -4.85 31.40 18.69
N VAL A 126 -5.26 32.29 17.77
CA VAL A 126 -5.64 31.92 16.39
C VAL A 126 -4.47 31.28 15.65
N GLY A 127 -3.29 31.91 15.73
CA GLY A 127 -2.10 31.41 15.02
C GLY A 127 -1.66 30.03 15.52
N VAL A 128 -1.63 29.83 16.82
CA VAL A 128 -1.26 28.54 17.43
C VAL A 128 -2.28 27.46 17.06
N GLY A 129 -3.58 27.78 17.08
CA GLY A 129 -4.64 26.87 16.70
C GLY A 129 -4.54 26.42 15.23
N VAL A 130 -4.32 27.34 14.31
CA VAL A 130 -4.16 27.02 12.86
C VAL A 130 -2.92 26.16 12.64
N VAL A 131 -1.79 26.45 13.29
CA VAL A 131 -0.58 25.61 13.21
C VAL A 131 -0.86 24.21 13.72
N PHE A 132 -1.59 24.06 14.83
CA PHE A 132 -1.99 22.75 15.35
C PHE A 132 -2.89 21.97 14.39
N LEU A 133 -3.90 22.64 13.78
CA LEU A 133 -4.77 22.04 12.78
C LEU A 133 -3.97 21.54 11.56
N LEU A 134 -3.10 22.39 11.03
CA LEU A 134 -2.22 22.04 9.90
C LEU A 134 -1.30 20.87 10.25
N TRP A 135 -0.68 20.90 11.44
CA TRP A 135 0.17 19.80 11.90
C TRP A 135 -0.57 18.46 11.98
N THR A 136 -1.80 18.47 12.48
CA THR A 136 -2.63 17.27 12.57
C THR A 136 -2.92 16.68 11.20
N LEU A 137 -3.25 17.53 10.22
CA LEU A 137 -3.51 17.08 8.85
C LEU A 137 -2.24 16.62 8.13
N ILE A 138 -1.13 17.33 8.30
CA ILE A 138 0.18 16.92 7.76
C ILE A 138 0.60 15.56 8.35
N SER A 139 0.36 15.35 9.64
CA SER A 139 0.62 14.08 10.31
C SER A 139 -0.26 12.95 9.74
N LEU A 140 -1.56 13.21 9.50
CA LEU A 140 -2.45 12.23 8.88
C LEU A 140 -1.97 11.85 7.48
N LEU A 141 -1.68 12.83 6.61
CA LEU A 141 -1.18 12.58 5.25
C LEU A 141 0.16 11.86 5.27
N GLY A 142 1.04 12.19 6.22
CA GLY A 142 2.31 11.49 6.43
C GLY A 142 2.13 10.00 6.79
N ASN A 143 1.12 9.67 7.60
CA ASN A 143 0.79 8.29 7.94
C ASN A 143 0.21 7.52 6.74
N ILE A 144 -0.60 8.21 5.91
CA ILE A 144 -1.12 7.63 4.67
C ILE A 144 0.03 7.33 3.71
N GLU A 145 0.95 8.30 3.50
CA GLU A 145 2.16 8.09 2.70
C GLU A 145 2.98 6.91 3.23
N GLN A 146 3.19 6.82 4.54
CA GLN A 146 3.95 5.74 5.16
C GLN A 146 3.32 4.36 4.89
N SER A 147 1.98 4.26 4.98
CA SER A 147 1.27 3.02 4.67
C SER A 147 1.41 2.63 3.20
N PHE A 148 1.33 3.60 2.29
CA PHE A 148 1.53 3.37 0.87
C PHE A 148 2.97 2.99 0.54
N ASN A 149 3.94 3.71 1.12
CA ASN A 149 5.37 3.41 0.95
C ASN A 149 5.71 2.00 1.47
N LYS A 150 5.09 1.55 2.56
CA LYS A 150 5.25 0.17 3.07
C LYS A 150 4.75 -0.86 2.06
N ILE A 151 3.59 -0.61 1.41
CA ILE A 151 3.06 -1.49 0.34
C ILE A 151 4.02 -1.50 -0.87
N TRP A 152 4.58 -0.35 -1.23
CA TRP A 152 5.49 -0.20 -2.36
C TRP A 152 6.93 -0.64 -2.05
N GLY A 153 7.25 -1.02 -0.81
CA GLY A 153 8.61 -1.41 -0.40
C GLY A 153 9.60 -0.24 -0.41
N VAL A 154 9.11 1.02 -0.32
CA VAL A 154 9.95 2.23 -0.30
C VAL A 154 10.47 2.44 1.13
N GLN A 155 11.78 2.32 1.32
CA GLN A 155 12.43 2.48 2.63
C GLN A 155 12.55 3.95 3.05
N ASN A 156 12.80 4.85 2.10
CA ASN A 156 13.00 6.26 2.37
C ASN A 156 11.76 7.08 2.00
N GLY A 157 11.06 7.62 3.00
CA GLY A 157 9.99 8.59 2.80
C GLY A 157 10.50 9.94 2.32
N ARG A 158 9.57 10.84 1.97
CA ARG A 158 9.91 12.25 1.63
C ARG A 158 10.57 12.94 2.83
N SER A 159 11.49 13.88 2.56
CA SER A 159 12.04 14.75 3.61
C SER A 159 10.94 15.59 4.27
N MET A 160 11.11 15.95 5.55
CA MET A 160 10.08 16.70 6.31
C MET A 160 9.71 18.03 5.63
N GLY A 161 10.68 18.77 5.11
CA GLY A 161 10.40 20.03 4.39
C GLY A 161 9.52 19.81 3.16
N ARG A 162 9.77 18.76 2.39
CA ARG A 162 8.97 18.41 1.23
C ARG A 162 7.56 17.93 1.63
N LYS A 163 7.43 17.16 2.72
CA LYS A 163 6.13 16.75 3.25
C LYS A 163 5.25 17.95 3.62
N ILE A 164 5.82 18.90 4.35
CA ILE A 164 5.11 20.12 4.76
C ILE A 164 4.63 20.89 3.52
N PHE A 165 5.50 21.09 2.54
CA PHE A 165 5.15 21.81 1.32
C PHE A 165 4.06 21.09 0.51
N ASP A 166 4.28 19.82 0.16
CA ASP A 166 3.38 19.02 -0.69
C ASP A 166 2.00 18.86 -0.01
N TYR A 167 1.96 18.58 1.30
CA TYR A 167 0.71 18.35 2.01
C TYR A 167 -0.07 19.64 2.29
N THR A 168 0.63 20.73 2.61
CA THR A 168 -0.02 22.03 2.74
C THR A 168 -0.65 22.46 1.41
N ALA A 169 0.03 22.21 0.29
CA ALA A 169 -0.53 22.48 -1.03
C ALA A 169 -1.81 21.66 -1.28
N ILE A 170 -1.81 20.36 -0.97
CA ILE A 170 -3.00 19.49 -1.12
C ILE A 170 -4.15 19.99 -0.24
N ILE A 171 -3.87 20.34 1.03
CA ILE A 171 -4.86 20.82 2.00
C ILE A 171 -5.49 22.14 1.54
N LEU A 172 -4.71 23.04 0.96
CA LEU A 172 -5.22 24.34 0.47
C LEU A 172 -5.95 24.23 -0.87
N ILE A 173 -5.56 23.30 -1.73
CA ILE A 173 -6.21 23.08 -3.04
C ILE A 173 -7.58 22.44 -2.86
N LEU A 174 -7.79 21.58 -1.86
CA LEU A 174 -9.04 20.84 -1.67
C LEU A 174 -10.27 21.77 -1.53
N PRO A 175 -10.28 22.80 -0.67
CA PRO A 175 -11.40 23.75 -0.60
C PRO A 175 -11.64 24.49 -1.92
N ILE A 176 -10.58 24.81 -2.65
CA ILE A 176 -10.68 25.50 -3.96
C ILE A 176 -11.40 24.59 -4.96
N ILE A 177 -11.04 23.31 -5.01
CA ILE A 177 -11.70 22.32 -5.86
C ILE A 177 -13.19 22.20 -5.48
N MET A 178 -13.51 22.18 -4.19
CA MET A 178 -14.90 22.14 -3.71
C MET A 178 -15.70 23.37 -4.13
N ILE A 179 -15.12 24.57 -4.01
CA ILE A 179 -15.74 25.83 -4.46
C ILE A 179 -15.99 25.79 -5.97
N CYS A 180 -15.00 25.35 -6.75
CA CYS A 180 -15.14 25.21 -8.20
C CYS A 180 -16.23 24.19 -8.58
N SER A 181 -16.26 23.05 -7.91
CA SER A 181 -17.27 21.99 -8.11
C SER A 181 -18.68 22.53 -7.82
N GLY A 182 -18.88 23.15 -6.66
CA GLY A 182 -20.16 23.75 -6.29
C GLY A 182 -20.57 24.90 -7.21
N GLY A 183 -19.63 25.75 -7.60
CA GLY A 183 -19.87 26.83 -8.57
C GLY A 183 -20.33 26.29 -9.93
N ILE A 184 -19.71 25.20 -10.41
CA ILE A 184 -20.13 24.53 -11.65
C ILE A 184 -21.53 23.94 -11.48
N SER A 185 -21.82 23.27 -10.38
CA SER A 185 -23.15 22.70 -10.09
C SER A 185 -24.24 23.76 -10.10
N ILE A 186 -24.02 24.92 -9.45
CA ILE A 186 -24.95 26.03 -9.42
C ILE A 186 -25.12 26.64 -10.83
N PHE A 187 -24.02 26.89 -11.54
CA PHE A 187 -24.06 27.42 -12.90
C PHE A 187 -24.83 26.48 -13.83
N MET A 188 -24.58 25.19 -13.74
CA MET A 188 -25.25 24.19 -14.56
C MET A 188 -26.77 24.12 -14.23
N SER A 189 -27.15 24.11 -12.96
CA SER A 189 -28.57 24.06 -12.57
C SER A 189 -29.35 25.29 -13.01
N SER A 190 -28.77 26.49 -12.96
CA SER A 190 -29.43 27.74 -13.36
C SER A 190 -29.45 27.96 -14.88
N THR A 191 -28.37 27.62 -15.57
CA THR A 191 -28.21 27.86 -17.00
C THR A 191 -28.87 26.78 -17.85
N LEU A 192 -28.82 25.53 -17.40
CA LEU A 192 -29.43 24.41 -18.12
C LEU A 192 -30.93 24.44 -18.09
N GLN A 193 -31.59 24.92 -17.01
CA GLN A 193 -33.06 25.12 -17.02
C GLN A 193 -33.51 26.06 -18.14
N ASN A 194 -32.67 26.99 -18.55
CA ASN A 194 -32.94 27.91 -19.65
C ASN A 194 -32.59 27.38 -21.04
N ILE A 195 -31.69 26.38 -21.13
CA ILE A 195 -31.21 25.80 -22.40
C ILE A 195 -31.95 24.49 -22.74
N ILE A 196 -32.60 23.84 -21.78
CA ILE A 196 -33.30 22.54 -21.92
C ILE A 196 -34.54 22.59 -22.83
N ASN A 197 -34.86 23.71 -23.45
CA ASN A 197 -35.86 23.75 -24.55
C ASN A 197 -35.46 22.93 -25.80
N PHE A 198 -34.25 22.32 -25.81
CA PHE A 198 -33.82 21.37 -26.83
C PHE A 198 -33.83 19.95 -26.24
N GLU A 199 -34.90 19.20 -26.45
CA GLU A 199 -35.09 17.80 -25.99
C GLU A 199 -33.93 16.85 -26.32
N PHE A 200 -33.16 17.15 -27.37
CA PHE A 200 -32.05 16.31 -27.82
C PHE A 200 -30.82 16.39 -26.90
N PHE A 201 -30.57 17.52 -26.26
CA PHE A 201 -29.42 17.71 -25.36
C PHE A 201 -29.72 17.34 -23.89
N SER A 202 -30.99 17.30 -23.48
CA SER A 202 -31.41 17.06 -22.10
C SER A 202 -30.96 15.69 -21.58
N LYS A 203 -31.11 14.64 -22.38
CA LYS A 203 -30.73 13.26 -22.05
C LYS A 203 -29.23 13.08 -21.89
N GLY A 204 -28.42 13.71 -22.74
CA GLY A 204 -26.95 13.65 -22.67
C GLY A 204 -26.42 14.35 -21.42
N ILE A 205 -27.00 15.47 -21.06
CA ILE A 205 -26.63 16.23 -19.86
C ILE A 205 -27.04 15.48 -18.58
N GLU A 206 -28.24 14.89 -18.56
CA GLU A 206 -28.69 14.07 -17.42
C GLU A 206 -27.77 12.87 -17.17
N ILE A 207 -27.36 12.16 -18.22
CA ILE A 207 -26.38 11.06 -18.13
C ILE A 207 -25.04 11.58 -17.62
N LEU A 208 -24.54 12.70 -18.14
CA LEU A 208 -23.28 13.29 -17.71
C LEU A 208 -23.33 13.70 -16.23
N MET A 209 -24.43 14.34 -15.80
CA MET A 209 -24.59 14.74 -14.40
C MET A 209 -24.68 13.56 -13.45
N THR A 210 -25.35 12.49 -13.86
CA THR A 210 -25.42 11.25 -13.07
C THR A 210 -24.07 10.52 -13.02
N ALA A 211 -23.28 10.55 -14.10
CA ALA A 211 -21.98 9.89 -14.17
C ALA A 211 -20.85 10.68 -13.49
N LEU A 212 -20.99 12.01 -13.39
CA LEU A 212 -19.93 12.90 -12.88
C LEU A 212 -19.42 12.54 -11.49
N PRO A 213 -20.24 12.25 -10.47
CA PRO A 213 -19.76 11.84 -9.13
C PRO A 213 -18.93 10.55 -9.17
N TYR A 214 -19.33 9.58 -10.00
CA TYR A 214 -18.58 8.32 -10.17
C TYR A 214 -17.25 8.55 -10.87
N LEU A 215 -17.22 9.43 -11.88
CA LEU A 215 -16.00 9.82 -12.56
C LEU A 215 -15.03 10.54 -11.61
N LEU A 216 -15.53 11.47 -10.81
CA LEU A 216 -14.73 12.20 -9.82
C LEU A 216 -14.17 11.26 -8.76
N THR A 217 -14.96 10.30 -8.27
CA THR A 217 -14.49 9.27 -7.33
C THR A 217 -13.37 8.42 -7.95
N TRP A 218 -13.54 8.02 -9.21
CA TRP A 218 -12.49 7.29 -9.94
C TRP A 218 -11.21 8.10 -10.10
N LEU A 219 -11.31 9.35 -10.52
CA LEU A 219 -10.14 10.24 -10.65
C LEU A 219 -9.46 10.49 -9.30
N PHE A 220 -10.25 10.63 -8.22
CA PHE A 220 -9.72 10.79 -6.87
C PHE A 220 -8.85 9.58 -6.45
N PHE A 221 -9.35 8.35 -6.59
CA PHE A 221 -8.55 7.16 -6.27
C PHE A 221 -7.34 7.02 -7.19
N THR A 222 -7.49 7.33 -8.49
CA THR A 222 -6.38 7.32 -9.45
C THR A 222 -5.27 8.29 -9.04
N ALA A 223 -5.64 9.53 -8.72
CA ALA A 223 -4.71 10.55 -8.25
C ALA A 223 -4.05 10.16 -6.93
N MET A 224 -4.82 9.60 -6.00
CA MET A 224 -4.33 9.14 -4.71
C MET A 224 -3.27 8.04 -4.86
N PHE A 225 -3.50 7.04 -5.71
CA PHE A 225 -2.53 5.96 -5.96
C PHE A 225 -1.29 6.43 -6.71
N MET A 226 -1.38 7.52 -7.45
CA MET A 226 -0.28 8.07 -8.23
C MET A 226 0.58 9.08 -7.46
N LEU A 227 -0.04 9.92 -6.62
CA LEU A 227 0.61 11.06 -5.99
C LEU A 227 1.13 10.76 -4.58
N ILE A 228 0.45 9.89 -3.81
CA ILE A 228 0.81 9.62 -2.42
C ILE A 228 2.09 8.79 -2.30
N PRO A 229 2.29 7.66 -3.02
CA PRO A 229 3.52 6.88 -2.91
C PRO A 229 4.74 7.70 -3.32
N ASN A 230 5.85 7.57 -2.56
CA ASN A 230 7.11 8.22 -2.91
C ASN A 230 7.90 7.40 -3.96
N THR A 231 7.24 7.00 -5.04
CA THR A 231 7.82 6.22 -6.14
C THR A 231 7.11 6.53 -7.46
N LYS A 232 7.71 6.09 -8.57
CA LYS A 232 7.12 6.29 -9.91
C LYS A 232 6.03 5.25 -10.17
N VAL A 233 4.78 5.67 -10.11
CA VAL A 233 3.62 4.82 -10.43
C VAL A 233 3.23 5.03 -11.89
N LYS A 234 3.06 3.92 -12.64
CA LYS A 234 2.60 3.95 -14.04
C LYS A 234 1.13 4.34 -14.08
N PHE A 235 0.80 5.37 -14.86
CA PHE A 235 -0.56 5.91 -15.00
C PHE A 235 -1.61 4.84 -15.35
N LYS A 236 -1.27 3.91 -16.27
CA LYS A 236 -2.15 2.81 -16.67
C LYS A 236 -2.58 1.94 -15.48
N ASN A 237 -1.67 1.64 -14.56
CA ASN A 237 -1.95 0.80 -13.40
C ASN A 237 -2.76 1.56 -12.34
N ALA A 238 -2.46 2.85 -12.13
CA ALA A 238 -3.21 3.71 -11.23
C ALA A 238 -4.67 3.88 -11.69
N ILE A 239 -4.93 4.08 -12.99
CA ILE A 239 -6.29 4.21 -13.56
C ILE A 239 -7.12 2.95 -13.33
N ILE A 240 -6.54 1.76 -13.60
CA ILE A 240 -7.26 0.49 -13.43
C ILE A 240 -7.56 0.24 -11.96
N SER A 241 -6.58 0.42 -11.09
CA SER A 241 -6.76 0.23 -9.64
C SER A 241 -7.72 1.27 -9.05
N GLY A 242 -7.64 2.51 -9.53
CA GLY A 242 -8.56 3.59 -9.18
C GLY A 242 -10.00 3.26 -9.54
N PHE A 243 -10.23 2.69 -10.74
CA PHE A 243 -11.56 2.25 -11.16
C PHE A 243 -12.12 1.15 -10.26
N ILE A 244 -11.32 0.11 -9.98
CA ILE A 244 -11.73 -0.99 -9.09
C ILE A 244 -12.08 -0.46 -7.69
N SER A 245 -11.24 0.43 -7.15
CA SER A 245 -11.48 1.04 -5.84
C SER A 245 -12.70 1.93 -5.82
N ALA A 246 -12.95 2.71 -6.89
CA ALA A 246 -14.13 3.55 -7.02
C ALA A 246 -15.41 2.71 -7.06
N VAL A 247 -15.42 1.62 -7.81
CA VAL A 247 -16.57 0.70 -7.84
C VAL A 247 -16.81 0.08 -6.46
N ALA A 248 -15.75 -0.42 -5.80
CA ALA A 248 -15.86 -0.98 -4.46
C ALA A 248 -16.35 0.04 -3.44
N PHE A 249 -15.84 1.27 -3.50
CA PHE A 249 -16.28 2.37 -2.63
C PHE A 249 -17.76 2.68 -2.83
N ASN A 250 -18.23 2.82 -4.07
CA ASN A 250 -19.64 3.11 -4.36
C ASN A 250 -20.56 1.97 -3.89
N ILE A 251 -20.14 0.72 -4.01
CA ILE A 251 -20.88 -0.43 -3.48
C ILE A 251 -20.98 -0.35 -1.93
N ILE A 252 -19.87 -0.11 -1.25
CA ILE A 252 -19.86 0.04 0.21
C ILE A 252 -20.66 1.25 0.66
N GLN A 253 -20.59 2.37 -0.05
CA GLN A 253 -21.39 3.56 0.21
C GLN A 253 -22.88 3.26 0.08
N TRP A 254 -23.28 2.58 -0.98
CA TRP A 254 -24.68 2.17 -1.18
C TRP A 254 -25.16 1.22 -0.08
N LEU A 255 -24.34 0.22 0.29
CA LEU A 255 -24.65 -0.70 1.38
C LEU A 255 -24.78 0.04 2.72
N PHE A 256 -23.90 1.00 2.99
CA PHE A 256 -23.92 1.80 4.20
C PHE A 256 -25.19 2.63 4.29
N VAL A 257 -25.56 3.37 3.22
CA VAL A 257 -26.78 4.17 3.16
C VAL A 257 -28.03 3.30 3.36
N THR A 258 -28.10 2.18 2.62
CA THR A 258 -29.23 1.25 2.72
C THR A 258 -29.30 0.60 4.11
N GLY A 259 -28.15 0.16 4.66
CA GLY A 259 -28.07 -0.43 5.98
C GLY A 259 -28.46 0.55 7.09
N GLN A 260 -28.09 1.81 6.98
CA GLN A 260 -28.43 2.85 7.94
C GLN A 260 -29.96 3.05 8.03
N VAL A 261 -30.67 3.00 6.90
CA VAL A 261 -32.15 3.09 6.86
C VAL A 261 -32.79 1.91 7.63
N TYR A 262 -32.23 0.70 7.51
CA TYR A 262 -32.72 -0.47 8.27
C TYR A 262 -32.44 -0.35 9.76
N VAL A 263 -31.21 0.04 10.15
CA VAL A 263 -30.83 0.22 11.56
C VAL A 263 -31.66 1.30 12.23
N THR A 264 -32.00 2.40 11.54
CA THR A 264 -32.83 3.47 12.09
C THR A 264 -34.25 2.98 12.43
N LYS A 265 -34.79 1.99 11.72
CA LYS A 265 -36.07 1.35 12.04
C LYS A 265 -36.04 0.49 13.30
N TYR A 266 -34.88 -0.04 13.68
CA TYR A 266 -34.67 -0.88 14.88
C TYR A 266 -34.11 -0.09 16.09
N ASN A 267 -34.08 1.23 16.01
CA ASN A 267 -33.43 2.13 16.98
C ASN A 267 -34.06 2.22 18.38
N ALA A 268 -35.04 1.35 18.71
CA ALA A 268 -35.66 1.37 20.04
C ALA A 268 -34.69 1.03 21.19
N ILE A 269 -33.57 0.33 20.89
CA ILE A 269 -32.62 -0.15 21.92
C ILE A 269 -31.33 0.67 21.97
N TYR A 270 -30.78 1.08 20.83
CA TYR A 270 -29.45 1.71 20.75
C TYR A 270 -29.47 3.22 20.52
N GLY A 271 -30.62 3.82 20.11
CA GLY A 271 -30.78 5.26 19.91
C GLY A 271 -29.70 5.88 19.01
N SER A 272 -29.22 7.08 19.34
CA SER A 272 -28.14 7.77 18.65
C SER A 272 -26.75 7.10 18.83
N PHE A 273 -26.61 6.14 19.75
CA PHE A 273 -25.33 5.43 19.99
C PHE A 273 -24.95 4.47 18.85
N ALA A 274 -25.92 3.94 18.09
CA ALA A 274 -25.63 3.03 16.97
C ALA A 274 -24.85 3.68 15.84
N PHE A 275 -24.92 5.00 15.71
CA PHE A 275 -24.31 5.76 14.64
C PHE A 275 -22.75 5.69 14.68
N LEU A 276 -22.13 5.88 15.85
CA LEU A 276 -20.66 5.91 15.97
C LEU A 276 -19.99 4.58 15.56
N PRO A 277 -20.45 3.39 16.03
CA PRO A 277 -19.92 2.12 15.56
C PRO A 277 -20.09 1.91 14.04
N LEU A 278 -21.24 2.32 13.49
CA LEU A 278 -21.47 2.20 12.05
C LEU A 278 -20.55 3.12 11.24
N LEU A 279 -20.33 4.34 11.70
CA LEU A 279 -19.37 5.26 11.09
C LEU A 279 -17.95 4.69 11.11
N LEU A 280 -17.52 4.14 12.25
CA LEU A 280 -16.19 3.53 12.39
C LEU A 280 -16.04 2.33 11.46
N LEU A 281 -17.07 1.47 11.37
CA LEU A 281 -17.07 0.34 10.45
C LEU A 281 -16.97 0.80 8.99
N TRP A 282 -17.79 1.78 8.61
CA TRP A 282 -17.74 2.35 7.25
C TRP A 282 -16.37 2.94 6.94
N LEU A 283 -15.82 3.74 7.84
CA LEU A 283 -14.50 4.35 7.65
C LEU A 283 -13.39 3.30 7.57
N GLN A 284 -13.47 2.24 8.36
CA GLN A 284 -12.53 1.12 8.27
C GLN A 284 -12.62 0.38 6.94
N LEU A 285 -13.83 0.16 6.42
CA LEU A 285 -14.04 -0.45 5.10
C LEU A 285 -13.51 0.46 3.98
N VAL A 286 -13.70 1.77 4.09
CA VAL A 286 -13.14 2.74 3.13
C VAL A 286 -11.60 2.67 3.12
N TRP A 287 -10.96 2.68 4.28
CA TRP A 287 -9.50 2.54 4.37
C TRP A 287 -9.01 1.19 3.85
N LEU A 288 -9.76 0.14 4.09
CA LEU A 288 -9.44 -1.19 3.56
C LEU A 288 -9.50 -1.21 2.03
N ILE A 289 -10.49 -0.56 1.41
CA ILE A 289 -10.59 -0.38 -0.05
C ILE A 289 -9.39 0.42 -0.57
N ILE A 290 -9.03 1.51 0.10
CA ILE A 290 -7.90 2.37 -0.28
C ILE A 290 -6.60 1.56 -0.27
N LEU A 291 -6.32 0.85 0.81
CA LEU A 291 -5.08 0.07 0.95
C LEU A 291 -5.08 -1.13 -0.01
N ALA A 292 -6.22 -1.82 -0.18
CA ALA A 292 -6.35 -2.89 -1.16
C ALA A 292 -6.15 -2.39 -2.60
N GLY A 293 -6.70 -1.23 -2.95
CA GLY A 293 -6.48 -0.58 -4.24
C GLY A 293 -5.01 -0.22 -4.48
N CYS A 294 -4.31 0.25 -3.45
CA CYS A 294 -2.86 0.48 -3.51
C CYS A 294 -2.10 -0.83 -3.76
N VAL A 295 -2.49 -1.94 -3.11
CA VAL A 295 -1.92 -3.28 -3.36
C VAL A 295 -2.19 -3.73 -4.80
N ILE A 296 -3.41 -3.53 -5.32
CA ILE A 296 -3.74 -3.87 -6.72
C ILE A 296 -2.86 -3.07 -7.67
N CYS A 297 -2.67 -1.78 -7.41
CA CYS A 297 -1.83 -0.90 -8.22
C CYS A 297 -0.36 -1.38 -8.23
N TYR A 298 0.18 -1.65 -7.06
CA TYR A 298 1.52 -2.20 -6.88
C TYR A 298 1.69 -3.56 -7.56
N SER A 299 0.76 -4.49 -7.31
CA SER A 299 0.78 -5.84 -7.88
C SER A 299 0.70 -5.82 -9.40
N SER A 300 -0.20 -5.00 -9.96
CA SER A 300 -0.34 -4.81 -11.40
C SER A 300 0.92 -4.25 -12.07
N GLN A 301 1.66 -3.39 -11.38
CA GLN A 301 2.91 -2.83 -11.90
C GLN A 301 4.08 -3.80 -11.78
N ASN A 302 4.12 -4.59 -10.71
CA ASN A 302 5.28 -5.39 -10.31
C ASN A 302 4.98 -6.91 -10.38
N ILE A 303 4.04 -7.32 -11.21
CA ILE A 303 3.54 -8.70 -11.29
C ILE A 303 4.65 -9.71 -11.54
N PHE A 304 5.66 -9.34 -12.33
CA PHE A 304 6.82 -10.17 -12.60
C PHE A 304 7.74 -10.38 -11.39
N GLN A 305 7.66 -9.51 -10.38
CA GLN A 305 8.45 -9.62 -9.16
C GLN A 305 7.84 -10.62 -8.17
N PHE A 306 6.54 -10.97 -8.32
CA PHE A 306 5.82 -11.83 -7.38
C PHE A 306 5.79 -13.31 -7.77
N ASN A 307 6.38 -13.71 -8.89
CA ASN A 307 6.25 -15.07 -9.39
C ASN A 307 6.73 -16.19 -8.44
N PHE A 308 7.32 -15.86 -7.26
CA PHE A 308 7.97 -16.86 -6.40
C PHE A 308 7.88 -16.60 -4.89
N THR A 309 6.85 -15.92 -4.38
CA THR A 309 6.83 -15.47 -2.97
C THR A 309 6.57 -16.56 -1.92
N ASN A 310 6.27 -17.81 -2.31
CA ASN A 310 5.82 -18.81 -1.34
C ASN A 310 6.93 -19.55 -0.60
N ASP A 311 8.16 -19.65 -1.14
CA ASP A 311 9.14 -20.61 -0.62
C ASP A 311 10.46 -19.99 -0.14
N ILE A 312 10.59 -18.66 -0.12
CA ILE A 312 11.86 -18.01 0.29
C ILE A 312 12.19 -18.25 1.77
N SER A 313 11.17 -18.38 2.62
CA SER A 313 11.33 -18.67 4.05
C SER A 313 11.77 -20.13 4.34
N GLU A 314 11.55 -21.04 3.39
CA GLU A 314 11.91 -22.47 3.51
C GLU A 314 13.27 -22.79 2.88
N ILE A 315 13.90 -21.80 2.23
CA ILE A 315 15.20 -21.98 1.59
C ILE A 315 16.28 -22.20 2.67
N SER A 316 17.00 -23.34 2.58
CA SER A 316 18.10 -23.61 3.49
C SER A 316 19.24 -22.59 3.32
N SER A 317 19.93 -22.26 4.41
CA SER A 317 21.08 -21.34 4.38
C SER A 317 22.18 -21.80 3.40
N ASN A 318 22.35 -23.11 3.24
CA ASN A 318 23.29 -23.66 2.25
C ASN A 318 22.87 -23.41 0.81
N TYR A 319 21.56 -23.57 0.50
CA TYR A 319 21.02 -23.25 -0.83
C TYR A 319 21.09 -21.76 -1.12
N ARG A 320 20.74 -20.90 -0.13
CA ARG A 320 20.85 -19.44 -0.22
C ARG A 320 22.28 -19.01 -0.61
N ARG A 321 23.30 -19.57 0.02
CA ARG A 321 24.72 -19.32 -0.31
C ARG A 321 25.09 -19.74 -1.74
N LYS A 322 24.63 -20.93 -2.18
CA LYS A 322 24.85 -21.39 -3.56
C LYS A 322 24.24 -20.42 -4.57
N VAL A 323 23.02 -19.94 -4.32
CA VAL A 323 22.37 -18.94 -5.18
C VAL A 323 23.17 -17.63 -5.19
N ALA A 324 23.64 -17.14 -4.04
CA ALA A 324 24.48 -15.94 -3.96
C ALA A 324 25.77 -16.08 -4.79
N THR A 325 26.41 -17.27 -4.72
CA THR A 325 27.59 -17.58 -5.53
C THR A 325 27.29 -17.55 -7.03
N VAL A 326 26.16 -18.12 -7.46
CA VAL A 326 25.73 -18.07 -8.87
C VAL A 326 25.45 -16.64 -9.29
N MET A 327 24.76 -15.83 -8.46
CA MET A 327 24.49 -14.42 -8.75
C MET A 327 25.78 -13.63 -8.91
N MET A 328 26.73 -13.79 -7.98
CA MET A 328 28.04 -13.13 -8.08
C MET A 328 28.79 -13.54 -9.35
N SER A 329 28.73 -14.81 -9.74
CA SER A 329 29.33 -15.30 -10.99
C SER A 329 28.70 -14.65 -12.22
N ILE A 330 27.38 -14.43 -12.24
CA ILE A 330 26.67 -13.76 -13.32
C ILE A 330 27.11 -12.28 -13.38
N ILE A 331 27.17 -11.60 -12.24
CA ILE A 331 27.61 -10.19 -12.15
C ILE A 331 29.05 -10.06 -12.67
N ALA A 332 29.95 -10.94 -12.21
CA ALA A 332 31.34 -10.96 -12.62
C ALA A 332 31.51 -11.22 -14.13
N ARG A 333 30.73 -12.16 -14.68
CA ARG A 333 30.75 -12.47 -16.10
C ARG A 333 30.28 -11.32 -16.97
N ARG A 334 29.16 -10.67 -16.60
CA ARG A 334 28.66 -9.50 -17.35
C ARG A 334 29.65 -8.35 -17.33
N PHE A 335 30.32 -8.13 -16.20
CA PHE A 335 31.38 -7.13 -16.06
C PHE A 335 32.57 -7.43 -16.96
N ALA A 336 33.08 -8.68 -16.95
CA ALA A 336 34.17 -9.12 -17.80
C ALA A 336 33.85 -9.00 -19.31
N ASP A 337 32.59 -9.32 -19.68
CA ASP A 337 32.06 -9.20 -21.05
C ASP A 337 31.75 -7.75 -21.45
N ARG A 338 32.02 -6.75 -20.59
CA ARG A 338 31.70 -5.33 -20.78
C ARG A 338 30.20 -5.06 -21.11
N LYS A 339 29.31 -5.89 -20.62
CA LYS A 339 27.87 -5.70 -20.71
C LYS A 339 27.38 -4.68 -19.68
N PRO A 340 26.21 -4.05 -19.89
CA PRO A 340 25.60 -3.19 -18.88
C PRO A 340 25.46 -3.89 -17.55
N ALA A 341 25.60 -3.13 -16.45
CA ALA A 341 25.41 -3.64 -15.09
C ALA A 341 24.01 -4.26 -14.94
N ILE A 342 23.93 -5.39 -14.22
CA ILE A 342 22.71 -6.17 -14.09
C ILE A 342 21.78 -5.55 -13.03
N THR A 343 20.48 -5.47 -13.32
CA THR A 343 19.46 -5.02 -12.38
C THR A 343 18.77 -6.21 -11.68
N VAL A 344 18.03 -5.95 -10.59
CA VAL A 344 17.15 -6.97 -9.99
C VAL A 344 16.15 -7.49 -11.02
N TYR A 345 15.65 -6.61 -11.87
CA TYR A 345 14.72 -6.98 -12.95
C TYR A 345 15.32 -7.98 -13.94
N ASP A 346 16.59 -7.80 -14.31
CA ASP A 346 17.26 -8.73 -15.22
C ASP A 346 17.40 -10.12 -14.60
N PHE A 347 17.72 -10.24 -13.31
CA PHE A 347 17.75 -11.52 -12.60
C PHE A 347 16.39 -12.23 -12.61
N VAL A 348 15.31 -11.45 -12.44
CA VAL A 348 13.94 -12.01 -12.46
C VAL A 348 13.55 -12.49 -13.86
N VAL A 349 13.84 -11.70 -14.90
CA VAL A 349 13.39 -11.98 -16.27
C VAL A 349 14.28 -13.00 -16.98
N GLU A 350 15.61 -12.83 -16.87
CA GLU A 350 16.56 -13.70 -17.62
C GLU A 350 16.76 -15.04 -16.92
N TYR A 351 16.75 -15.06 -15.58
CA TYR A 351 17.10 -16.25 -14.79
C TYR A 351 15.94 -16.83 -13.98
N GLY A 352 14.75 -16.20 -14.03
CA GLY A 352 13.57 -16.68 -13.31
C GLY A 352 13.69 -16.65 -11.79
N MET A 353 14.57 -15.80 -11.23
CA MET A 353 14.81 -15.74 -9.80
C MET A 353 13.75 -14.91 -9.09
N PRO A 354 13.31 -15.30 -7.87
CA PRO A 354 12.41 -14.48 -7.05
C PRO A 354 13.02 -13.12 -6.73
N SER A 355 12.32 -12.02 -7.02
CA SER A 355 12.85 -10.66 -6.83
C SER A 355 13.27 -10.39 -5.37
N ARG A 356 12.49 -10.87 -4.40
CA ARG A 356 12.81 -10.73 -2.99
C ARG A 356 14.09 -11.45 -2.62
N LEU A 357 14.26 -12.69 -3.08
CA LEU A 357 15.51 -13.45 -2.87
C LEU A 357 16.70 -12.73 -3.49
N VAL A 358 16.53 -12.23 -4.73
CA VAL A 358 17.57 -11.44 -5.41
C VAL A 358 17.92 -10.20 -4.62
N SER A 359 16.93 -9.44 -4.15
CA SER A 359 17.15 -8.22 -3.36
C SER A 359 17.87 -8.51 -2.05
N ASP A 360 17.41 -9.54 -1.31
CA ASP A 360 18.03 -9.96 -0.04
C ASP A 360 19.48 -10.40 -0.25
N LEU A 361 19.74 -11.17 -1.31
CA LEU A 361 21.10 -11.64 -1.62
C LEU A 361 22.02 -10.52 -2.14
N ILE A 362 21.48 -9.58 -2.91
CA ILE A 362 22.23 -8.38 -3.32
C ILE A 362 22.58 -7.52 -2.12
N GLU A 363 21.68 -7.40 -1.15
CA GLU A 363 21.95 -6.70 0.10
C GLU A 363 23.07 -7.41 0.89
N ASP A 364 23.01 -8.74 1.02
CA ASP A 364 24.07 -9.54 1.67
C ASP A 364 25.42 -9.36 0.94
N LEU A 365 25.43 -9.44 -0.40
CA LEU A 365 26.65 -9.23 -1.20
C LEU A 365 27.20 -7.80 -1.11
N SER A 366 26.31 -6.79 -1.01
CA SER A 366 26.71 -5.38 -0.86
C SER A 366 27.30 -5.11 0.52
N LYS A 367 26.73 -5.67 1.59
CA LYS A 367 27.25 -5.59 2.94
C LYS A 367 28.63 -6.25 3.04
N ALA A 368 28.81 -7.39 2.39
CA ALA A 368 30.10 -8.07 2.28
C ALA A 368 31.11 -7.33 1.35
N HIS A 369 30.77 -6.15 0.85
CA HIS A 369 31.59 -5.35 -0.08
C HIS A 369 32.00 -6.09 -1.37
N LEU A 370 31.21 -7.08 -1.78
CA LEU A 370 31.43 -7.84 -3.01
C LEU A 370 30.80 -7.16 -4.23
N VAL A 371 29.72 -6.40 -4.02
CA VAL A 371 28.95 -5.74 -5.07
C VAL A 371 28.71 -4.26 -4.72
N VAL A 372 28.75 -3.41 -5.72
CA VAL A 372 28.43 -1.97 -5.63
C VAL A 372 27.26 -1.62 -6.52
N SER A 373 26.38 -0.75 -6.04
CA SER A 373 25.26 -0.22 -6.81
C SER A 373 25.72 0.92 -7.72
N VAL A 374 25.31 0.87 -8.98
CA VAL A 374 25.49 1.91 -9.99
C VAL A 374 24.14 2.29 -10.58
N VAL A 375 24.03 3.47 -11.13
CA VAL A 375 22.80 3.92 -11.80
C VAL A 375 22.82 3.42 -13.24
N SER A 376 21.82 2.64 -13.63
CA SER A 376 21.65 2.21 -15.03
C SER A 376 21.12 3.34 -15.93
N ASP A 377 21.20 3.17 -17.24
CA ASP A 377 20.64 4.12 -18.22
C ASP A 377 19.13 4.36 -18.02
N LYS A 378 18.43 3.41 -17.40
CA LYS A 378 17.00 3.53 -17.06
C LYS A 378 16.74 4.18 -15.69
N HIS A 379 17.77 4.73 -15.03
CA HIS A 379 17.70 5.29 -13.68
C HIS A 379 17.28 4.28 -12.60
N GLU A 380 17.46 2.97 -12.86
CA GLU A 380 17.25 1.91 -11.89
C GLU A 380 18.59 1.49 -11.28
N PRO A 381 18.63 1.05 -10.00
CA PRO A 381 19.85 0.51 -9.40
C PRO A 381 20.28 -0.75 -10.13
N ALA A 382 21.52 -0.76 -10.59
CA ALA A 382 22.19 -1.86 -11.22
C ALA A 382 23.45 -2.22 -10.44
N PHE A 383 23.96 -3.42 -10.60
CA PHE A 383 24.99 -3.97 -9.73
C PHE A 383 26.20 -4.45 -10.54
N GLN A 384 27.37 -4.14 -10.02
CA GLN A 384 28.64 -4.58 -10.58
C GLN A 384 29.60 -4.99 -9.46
N PRO A 385 30.69 -5.76 -9.75
CA PRO A 385 31.66 -6.12 -8.73
C PRO A 385 32.28 -4.90 -8.05
N ALA A 386 32.46 -4.96 -6.73
CA ALA A 386 33.14 -3.92 -5.95
C ALA A 386 34.64 -4.14 -5.84
N MET A 387 35.12 -5.31 -6.26
CA MET A 387 36.52 -5.70 -6.19
C MET A 387 36.95 -6.48 -7.44
N ASP A 388 38.26 -6.76 -7.54
CA ASP A 388 38.77 -7.59 -8.63
C ASP A 388 38.32 -9.06 -8.48
N VAL A 389 37.39 -9.45 -9.36
CA VAL A 389 36.80 -10.79 -9.36
C VAL A 389 37.72 -11.87 -10.00
N SER A 390 38.80 -11.45 -10.65
CA SER A 390 39.71 -12.41 -11.31
C SER A 390 40.48 -13.33 -10.33
N ARG A 391 40.59 -12.88 -9.08
CA ARG A 391 41.27 -13.59 -8.00
C ARG A 391 40.34 -14.13 -6.92
N LEU A 392 39.06 -13.75 -6.95
CA LEU A 392 38.11 -14.16 -5.93
C LEU A 392 37.68 -15.62 -6.12
N THR A 393 38.01 -16.45 -5.18
CA THR A 393 37.60 -17.86 -5.16
C THR A 393 36.24 -18.04 -4.52
N VAL A 394 35.54 -19.14 -4.87
CA VAL A 394 34.25 -19.48 -4.24
C VAL A 394 34.38 -19.69 -2.72
N GLY A 395 35.54 -20.19 -2.26
CA GLY A 395 35.81 -20.33 -0.83
C GLY A 395 35.90 -19.01 -0.10
N GLU A 396 36.65 -18.05 -0.65
CA GLU A 396 36.78 -16.69 -0.09
C GLU A 396 35.42 -15.94 -0.10
N LEU A 397 34.65 -16.03 -1.20
CA LEU A 397 33.31 -15.46 -1.27
C LEU A 397 32.40 -16.00 -0.16
N ASN A 398 32.39 -17.33 0.05
CA ASN A 398 31.59 -17.93 1.11
C ASN A 398 32.10 -17.54 2.51
N GLN A 399 33.40 -17.38 2.69
CA GLN A 399 33.97 -16.91 3.95
C GLN A 399 33.59 -15.45 4.23
N MET A 400 33.63 -14.57 3.23
CA MET A 400 33.20 -13.18 3.36
C MET A 400 31.74 -13.10 3.74
N LEU A 401 30.84 -13.86 3.07
CA LEU A 401 29.41 -13.90 3.39
C LEU A 401 29.10 -14.48 4.79
N ASN A 402 29.93 -15.44 5.27
CA ASN A 402 29.72 -16.02 6.60
C ASN A 402 30.22 -15.11 7.74
N ASN A 403 31.22 -14.27 7.47
CA ASN A 403 31.79 -13.37 8.46
C ASN A 403 31.10 -12.00 8.51
N GLU A 404 30.08 -11.81 7.67
CA GLU A 404 29.33 -10.58 7.69
C GLU A 404 28.41 -10.51 8.91
N GLY A 405 28.43 -9.37 9.60
CA GLY A 405 27.61 -9.12 10.79
C GLY A 405 28.45 -9.02 12.07
N THR A 406 27.74 -8.87 13.20
CA THR A 406 28.36 -8.70 14.51
C THR A 406 28.49 -10.07 15.19
N SER A 407 29.72 -10.50 15.50
CA SER A 407 30.00 -11.73 16.24
C SER A 407 29.83 -11.59 17.76
N ASP A 408 29.72 -10.36 18.28
CA ASP A 408 29.85 -10.05 19.72
C ASP A 408 28.55 -9.47 20.32
N PHE A 409 27.40 -9.73 19.70
CA PHE A 409 26.10 -9.14 20.10
C PHE A 409 25.69 -9.56 21.52
N ILE A 410 25.87 -10.84 21.88
CA ILE A 410 25.53 -11.36 23.21
C ILE A 410 26.81 -11.46 24.05
N LYS A 411 27.20 -10.39 24.71
CA LYS A 411 28.45 -10.26 25.47
C LYS A 411 28.69 -11.40 26.46
N SER A 412 27.61 -11.90 27.10
CA SER A 412 27.71 -13.04 28.06
C SER A 412 28.08 -14.36 27.42
N LEU A 413 27.80 -14.57 26.14
CA LEU A 413 28.08 -15.82 25.42
C LEU A 413 29.30 -15.76 24.51
N VAL A 414 29.89 -14.58 24.29
CA VAL A 414 31.08 -14.38 23.44
C VAL A 414 32.21 -15.37 23.74
N PRO A 415 32.60 -15.59 25.03
CA PRO A 415 33.69 -16.52 25.34
C PRO A 415 33.42 -17.97 24.93
N PHE A 416 32.13 -18.36 24.89
CA PHE A 416 31.71 -19.70 24.45
C PHE A 416 31.65 -19.80 22.93
N ILE A 417 31.16 -18.76 22.27
CA ILE A 417 31.05 -18.69 20.80
C ILE A 417 32.45 -18.80 20.19
N HIS A 418 33.46 -18.07 20.71
CA HIS A 418 34.84 -18.16 20.23
C HIS A 418 35.51 -19.50 20.52
N GLN A 419 35.04 -20.28 21.52
CA GLN A 419 35.53 -21.65 21.73
C GLN A 419 34.96 -22.62 20.70
N LEU A 420 33.73 -22.41 20.22
CA LEU A 420 33.10 -23.24 19.16
C LEU A 420 33.87 -23.14 17.84
N ASP A 421 34.46 -21.97 17.54
CA ASP A 421 35.22 -21.75 16.30
C ASP A 421 36.56 -22.55 16.28
N ARG A 422 37.05 -22.98 17.43
CA ARG A 422 38.41 -23.51 17.54
C ARG A 422 38.54 -25.03 17.64
N SER A 423 37.58 -25.78 18.10
CA SER A 423 37.87 -27.16 18.46
C SER A 423 36.75 -28.20 18.58
N GLU A 424 35.49 -27.90 18.34
CA GLU A 424 34.45 -28.80 18.85
C GLU A 424 33.44 -29.33 17.81
N ALA A 425 33.88 -29.60 16.57
CA ALA A 425 33.06 -30.29 15.59
C ALA A 425 32.60 -31.69 16.07
N ASP A 426 33.34 -32.30 16.98
CA ASP A 426 33.11 -33.64 17.52
C ASP A 426 32.45 -33.66 18.91
N ALA A 427 32.27 -32.49 19.56
CA ALA A 427 31.66 -32.44 20.87
C ALA A 427 30.12 -32.57 20.78
N THR A 428 29.51 -33.36 21.64
CA THR A 428 28.06 -33.48 21.73
C THR A 428 27.46 -32.24 22.39
N LEU A 429 26.21 -31.87 22.00
CA LEU A 429 25.49 -30.72 22.57
C LEU A 429 25.34 -30.84 24.09
N LEU A 430 25.22 -32.05 24.66
CA LEU A 430 25.16 -32.27 26.11
C LEU A 430 26.51 -31.97 26.81
N GLN A 431 27.64 -32.26 26.17
CA GLN A 431 28.96 -31.88 26.68
C GLN A 431 29.16 -30.37 26.69
N LEU A 432 28.67 -29.67 25.66
CA LEU A 432 28.65 -28.21 25.62
C LEU A 432 27.73 -27.61 26.68
N ALA A 433 26.54 -28.15 26.87
CA ALA A 433 25.60 -27.70 27.89
C ALA A 433 26.17 -27.85 29.31
N SER A 434 26.86 -28.96 29.63
CA SER A 434 27.50 -29.13 30.94
C SER A 434 28.62 -28.13 31.23
N LYS A 435 29.37 -27.71 30.19
CA LYS A 435 30.40 -26.66 30.31
C LYS A 435 29.77 -25.28 30.56
N LEU A 436 28.59 -24.99 29.97
CA LEU A 436 27.83 -23.74 30.19
C LEU A 436 27.31 -23.64 31.61
N GLU A 437 26.73 -24.71 32.15
CA GLU A 437 26.20 -24.74 33.52
C GLU A 437 27.28 -24.58 34.58
N HIS A 438 28.47 -25.14 34.36
CA HIS A 438 29.61 -24.98 35.27
C HIS A 438 30.17 -23.56 35.35
N LYS A 439 30.05 -22.77 34.27
CA LYS A 439 30.51 -21.37 34.22
C LYS A 439 29.45 -20.38 34.69
N ALA A 440 28.17 -20.68 34.56
CA ALA A 440 27.08 -19.84 35.07
C ALA A 440 26.96 -19.86 36.61
N LYS A 441 27.60 -20.83 37.26
CA LYS A 441 27.63 -20.96 38.75
C LYS A 441 28.90 -20.36 39.40
N ARG A 442 29.80 -19.79 38.62
CA ARG A 442 30.94 -18.99 39.10
C ARG A 442 30.72 -17.51 38.72
#